data_bfa0a1d1b394dfb4f82220363d76843e
#
_entry.id   bfa0a1d1b394dfb4f82220363d76843e
#
_cell.length_a   1.000
_cell.length_b   1.000
_cell.length_c   1.000
_cell.angle_alpha   90.00
_cell.angle_beta   90.00
_cell.angle_gamma   90.00
#
_symmetry.space_group_name_H-M   'P 1'
#
loop_
_entity.id
_entity.type
_entity.pdbx_description
1 polymer ?
#
loop_
_entity_poly.entity_id
_entity_poly.type
_entity_poly.pdbx_seq_one_letter_code
_entity_poly.pdbx_strand_id
1 'polypeptide(L)'
;MPAPPLSAVILAAGEGKRMRSQRPKPLHVLCGRPMLLYVLDALSDCAVDKAVVVVGHGAERVTKMLSEDGPDLVIDHVEQHQQLGTGDAVSVGLTGLEEDGDLDGGDVLVLPGDTPLLRPSTIAALVDEHRETGAAATLLSARVDDPSGYGRVVRGRDGGVHAIVEDVDATDDQLAIDEINTSIYCFRRSVLAPALRRLSPEDNAQGEYYLTDVIEVLHDAGYPVGSVVADDPGEIAGVNDRAQLAAAESELRRRTVAGWMARGVTMVDPERTYLDATVELATDVTVFPGTLLQGRTVVGQGTELGPDTRLVDCIVGADCVVEQTVGRAAEVGDGAVVGPFAVLEPGAQVPPGTRTGPFYTGRLVDPTGPDH
;
A
#
# COMPACT_ATOMS: atom_id res chain seq x y z
N MET A 1 6.17 -17.40 27.03
CA MET A 1 6.05 -15.96 27.36
C MET A 1 5.24 -15.34 26.24
N PRO A 2 4.46 -14.28 26.46
CA PRO A 2 3.84 -13.58 25.34
C PRO A 2 4.94 -13.10 24.37
N ALA A 3 4.62 -13.00 23.09
CA ALA A 3 5.56 -12.44 22.11
C ALA A 3 5.90 -10.99 22.51
N PRO A 4 7.13 -10.50 22.26
CA PRO A 4 7.46 -9.12 22.51
C PRO A 4 6.57 -8.17 21.68
N PRO A 5 6.22 -6.98 22.18
CA PRO A 5 5.41 -6.03 21.45
C PRO A 5 6.07 -5.67 20.11
N LEU A 6 5.24 -5.44 19.09
CA LEU A 6 5.67 -5.08 17.74
C LEU A 6 5.08 -3.72 17.37
N SER A 7 5.94 -2.74 17.17
CA SER A 7 5.56 -1.43 16.67
C SER A 7 6.06 -1.22 15.23
N ALA A 8 5.50 -0.23 14.53
CA ALA A 8 5.95 0.11 13.19
C ALA A 8 6.21 1.62 13.04
N VAL A 9 7.25 1.98 12.29
CA VAL A 9 7.54 3.34 11.83
C VAL A 9 7.45 3.36 10.31
N ILE A 10 6.52 4.15 9.77
CA ILE A 10 6.25 4.25 8.34
C ILE A 10 6.81 5.57 7.80
N LEU A 11 7.77 5.50 6.89
CA LEU A 11 8.43 6.67 6.31
C LEU A 11 7.60 7.25 5.16
N ALA A 12 6.92 8.36 5.40
CA ALA A 12 6.02 9.02 4.46
C ALA A 12 6.30 10.53 4.29
N ALA A 13 7.46 11.03 4.78
CA ALA A 13 7.82 12.45 4.80
C ALA A 13 8.37 12.98 3.46
N GLY A 14 8.78 12.10 2.53
CA GLY A 14 9.46 12.48 1.30
C GLY A 14 8.61 13.36 0.37
N GLU A 15 9.23 14.37 -0.26
CA GLU A 15 8.57 15.32 -1.18
C GLU A 15 7.99 14.66 -2.45
N GLY A 16 8.55 13.52 -2.88
CA GLY A 16 8.09 12.84 -4.10
C GLY A 16 8.27 13.66 -5.39
N LYS A 17 9.37 14.39 -5.54
CA LYS A 17 9.65 15.28 -6.70
C LYS A 17 9.44 14.62 -8.05
N ARG A 18 9.80 13.32 -8.18
CA ARG A 18 9.64 12.53 -9.42
C ARG A 18 8.18 12.32 -9.82
N MET A 19 7.24 12.39 -8.88
CA MET A 19 5.80 12.31 -9.17
C MET A 19 5.27 13.53 -9.94
N ARG A 20 5.96 14.67 -9.91
CA ARG A 20 5.57 15.94 -10.55
C ARG A 20 4.10 16.30 -10.23
N SER A 21 3.75 16.29 -8.95
CA SER A 21 2.38 16.44 -8.46
C SER A 21 2.31 17.37 -7.26
N GLN A 22 1.20 18.10 -7.13
CA GLN A 22 0.86 18.82 -5.89
C GLN A 22 0.23 17.90 -4.83
N ARG A 23 -0.12 16.67 -5.22
CA ARG A 23 -0.60 15.65 -4.28
C ARG A 23 0.60 15.04 -3.57
N PRO A 24 0.62 14.99 -2.23
CA PRO A 24 1.64 14.28 -1.48
C PRO A 24 1.80 12.84 -1.98
N LYS A 25 3.04 12.34 -2.03
CA LYS A 25 3.35 11.02 -2.59
C LYS A 25 2.50 9.90 -1.97
N PRO A 26 2.32 9.81 -0.63
CA PRO A 26 1.53 8.76 0.00
C PRO A 26 0.04 8.76 -0.35
N LEU A 27 -0.47 9.88 -0.87
CA LEU A 27 -1.87 10.07 -1.22
C LEU A 27 -2.19 9.76 -2.70
N HIS A 28 -1.21 9.32 -3.50
CA HIS A 28 -1.53 8.84 -4.84
C HIS A 28 -2.38 7.58 -4.77
N VAL A 29 -3.40 7.55 -5.62
CA VAL A 29 -4.45 6.52 -5.58
C VAL A 29 -4.07 5.36 -6.48
N LEU A 30 -4.29 4.15 -5.99
CA LEU A 30 -4.18 2.86 -6.66
C LEU A 30 -5.47 2.09 -6.40
N CYS A 31 -6.13 1.55 -7.42
CA CYS A 31 -7.41 0.84 -7.27
C CYS A 31 -8.38 1.53 -6.30
N GLY A 32 -8.55 2.85 -6.44
CA GLY A 32 -9.50 3.66 -5.66
C GLY A 32 -9.03 4.08 -4.26
N ARG A 33 -7.88 3.60 -3.73
CA ARG A 33 -7.39 3.91 -2.38
C ARG A 33 -6.00 4.58 -2.39
N PRO A 34 -5.72 5.49 -1.45
CA PRO A 34 -4.40 6.04 -1.24
C PRO A 34 -3.33 4.96 -1.02
N MET A 35 -2.17 5.15 -1.62
CA MET A 35 -1.05 4.19 -1.60
C MET A 35 -0.61 3.80 -0.17
N LEU A 36 -0.55 4.77 0.74
CA LEU A 36 -0.17 4.56 2.14
C LEU A 36 -1.12 3.58 2.86
N LEU A 37 -2.40 3.56 2.52
CA LEU A 37 -3.37 2.68 3.18
C LEU A 37 -3.08 1.20 2.92
N TYR A 38 -2.52 0.84 1.76
CA TYR A 38 -2.13 -0.55 1.48
C TYR A 38 -1.00 -1.02 2.40
N VAL A 39 -0.04 -0.14 2.71
CA VAL A 39 1.05 -0.45 3.66
C VAL A 39 0.48 -0.63 5.07
N LEU A 40 -0.44 0.24 5.48
CA LEU A 40 -1.08 0.17 6.80
C LEU A 40 -2.00 -1.05 6.94
N ASP A 41 -2.74 -1.42 5.88
CA ASP A 41 -3.54 -2.66 5.87
C ASP A 41 -2.66 -3.90 6.05
N ALA A 42 -1.51 -3.96 5.35
CA ALA A 42 -0.57 -5.06 5.49
C ALA A 42 -0.01 -5.18 6.92
N LEU A 43 0.19 -4.07 7.61
CA LEU A 43 0.61 -4.05 9.02
C LEU A 43 -0.51 -4.46 9.98
N SER A 44 -1.75 -4.04 9.73
CA SER A 44 -2.92 -4.43 10.53
C SER A 44 -3.09 -5.95 10.56
N ASP A 45 -2.81 -6.64 9.46
CA ASP A 45 -2.86 -8.09 9.35
C ASP A 45 -1.69 -8.82 10.05
N CYS A 46 -0.65 -8.09 10.50
CA CYS A 46 0.56 -8.65 11.12
C CYS A 46 0.64 -8.49 12.65
N ALA A 47 -0.47 -8.22 13.33
CA ALA A 47 -0.53 -8.02 14.77
C ALA A 47 0.46 -6.95 15.29
N VAL A 48 0.58 -5.85 14.56
CA VAL A 48 1.32 -4.67 14.99
C VAL A 48 0.48 -3.93 16.04
N ASP A 49 1.07 -3.65 17.20
CA ASP A 49 0.37 -3.01 18.32
C ASP A 49 0.11 -1.53 18.05
N LYS A 50 1.10 -0.84 17.45
CA LYS A 50 1.04 0.60 17.13
C LYS A 50 1.88 0.93 15.90
N ALA A 51 1.36 1.77 15.02
CA ALA A 51 2.06 2.32 13.87
C ALA A 51 2.25 3.83 14.02
N VAL A 52 3.46 4.34 13.75
CA VAL A 52 3.75 5.77 13.70
C VAL A 52 4.10 6.15 12.28
N VAL A 53 3.30 7.03 11.67
CA VAL A 53 3.54 7.54 10.32
C VAL A 53 4.35 8.83 10.41
N VAL A 54 5.56 8.80 9.87
CA VAL A 54 6.41 10.00 9.76
C VAL A 54 5.95 10.79 8.55
N VAL A 55 5.31 11.92 8.80
CA VAL A 55 4.79 12.82 7.76
C VAL A 55 5.73 14.00 7.54
N GLY A 56 5.61 14.68 6.42
CA GLY A 56 6.41 15.85 6.09
C GLY A 56 5.65 16.73 5.09
N HIS A 57 6.07 16.74 3.82
CA HIS A 57 5.38 17.53 2.80
C HIS A 57 3.90 17.17 2.68
N GLY A 58 3.01 18.15 2.96
CA GLY A 58 1.54 17.96 2.94
C GLY A 58 1.00 17.16 4.11
N ALA A 59 1.65 17.23 5.27
CA ALA A 59 1.27 16.53 6.51
C ALA A 59 -0.22 16.61 6.83
N GLU A 60 -0.84 17.81 6.81
CA GLU A 60 -2.28 18.00 7.10
C GLU A 60 -3.19 17.10 6.23
N ARG A 61 -2.85 16.91 4.95
CA ARG A 61 -3.66 16.09 4.04
C ARG A 61 -3.48 14.60 4.31
N VAL A 62 -2.28 14.20 4.70
CA VAL A 62 -1.98 12.81 5.07
C VAL A 62 -2.65 12.46 6.39
N THR A 63 -2.53 13.30 7.41
CA THR A 63 -3.15 13.07 8.73
C THR A 63 -4.67 13.07 8.67
N LYS A 64 -5.26 13.95 7.85
CA LYS A 64 -6.70 13.91 7.59
C LYS A 64 -7.14 12.56 6.99
N MET A 65 -6.46 12.09 5.96
CA MET A 65 -6.75 10.80 5.34
C MET A 65 -6.62 9.64 6.35
N LEU A 66 -5.57 9.65 7.20
CA LEU A 66 -5.39 8.63 8.23
C LEU A 66 -6.55 8.60 9.24
N SER A 67 -7.09 9.76 9.61
CA SER A 67 -8.23 9.85 10.53
C SER A 67 -9.57 9.45 9.92
N GLU A 68 -9.73 9.59 8.60
CA GLU A 68 -10.99 9.30 7.89
C GLU A 68 -11.05 7.87 7.33
N ASP A 69 -9.93 7.33 6.83
CA ASP A 69 -9.87 6.10 6.04
C ASP A 69 -8.86 5.06 6.56
N GLY A 70 -8.19 5.33 7.70
CA GLY A 70 -7.20 4.40 8.29
C GLY A 70 -7.81 3.04 8.64
N PRO A 71 -7.01 1.94 8.62
CA PRO A 71 -7.45 0.62 9.06
C PRO A 71 -7.66 0.58 10.58
N ASP A 72 -8.21 -0.54 11.07
CA ASP A 72 -8.37 -0.81 12.50
C ASP A 72 -7.00 -1.15 13.14
N LEU A 73 -6.16 -0.14 13.26
CA LEU A 73 -4.81 -0.17 13.83
C LEU A 73 -4.62 1.12 14.64
N VAL A 74 -3.93 1.05 15.77
CA VAL A 74 -3.54 2.26 16.52
C VAL A 74 -2.50 3.01 15.68
N ILE A 75 -2.92 4.12 15.07
CA ILE A 75 -2.07 4.94 14.20
C ILE A 75 -1.83 6.29 14.87
N ASP A 76 -0.56 6.63 15.04
CA ASP A 76 -0.11 7.96 15.42
C ASP A 76 0.70 8.58 14.28
N HIS A 77 1.02 9.87 14.36
CA HIS A 77 1.85 10.54 13.38
C HIS A 77 2.79 11.55 14.03
N VAL A 78 3.95 11.69 13.43
CA VAL A 78 4.95 12.70 13.81
C VAL A 78 5.45 13.42 12.57
N GLU A 79 5.79 14.70 12.69
CA GLU A 79 6.22 15.49 11.55
C GLU A 79 7.75 15.65 11.50
N GLN A 80 8.35 15.23 10.40
CA GLN A 80 9.73 15.52 10.07
C GLN A 80 9.81 16.92 9.42
N HIS A 81 10.15 17.93 10.17
CA HIS A 81 10.19 19.33 9.70
C HIS A 81 11.33 19.61 8.72
N GLN A 82 12.45 18.91 8.85
CA GLN A 82 13.60 19.00 7.95
C GLN A 82 13.93 17.62 7.42
N GLN A 83 14.04 17.50 6.10
CA GLN A 83 14.33 16.22 5.46
C GLN A 83 15.85 15.99 5.48
N LEU A 84 16.35 15.44 6.58
CA LEU A 84 17.77 15.17 6.79
C LEU A 84 18.17 13.73 6.48
N GLY A 85 17.28 12.97 5.85
CA GLY A 85 17.52 11.59 5.46
C GLY A 85 16.60 10.59 6.17
N THR A 86 16.74 9.31 5.81
CA THR A 86 15.89 8.21 6.30
C THR A 86 16.19 7.86 7.77
N GLY A 87 17.44 7.93 8.19
CA GLY A 87 17.84 7.73 9.60
C GLY A 87 17.25 8.78 10.54
N ASP A 88 17.23 10.06 10.11
CA ASP A 88 16.57 11.13 10.85
C ASP A 88 15.06 10.90 10.92
N ALA A 89 14.43 10.52 9.80
CA ALA A 89 13.00 10.22 9.79
C ALA A 89 12.63 9.09 10.77
N VAL A 90 13.45 8.03 10.88
CA VAL A 90 13.24 6.98 11.87
C VAL A 90 13.43 7.51 13.30
N SER A 91 14.45 8.36 13.53
CA SER A 91 14.66 8.97 14.84
C SER A 91 13.46 9.80 15.28
N VAL A 92 12.88 10.59 14.37
CA VAL A 92 11.63 11.32 14.61
C VAL A 92 10.47 10.36 14.86
N GLY A 93 10.35 9.28 14.05
CA GLY A 93 9.30 8.26 14.20
C GLY A 93 9.30 7.57 15.55
N LEU A 94 10.49 7.28 16.10
CA LEU A 94 10.64 6.66 17.42
C LEU A 94 10.08 7.52 18.55
N THR A 95 10.07 8.85 18.42
CA THR A 95 9.49 9.73 19.46
C THR A 95 7.98 9.49 19.63
N GLY A 96 7.27 9.11 18.58
CA GLY A 96 5.85 8.73 18.66
C GLY A 96 5.58 7.39 19.35
N LEU A 97 6.63 6.59 19.62
CA LEU A 97 6.56 5.33 20.35
C LEU A 97 6.96 5.47 21.84
N GLU A 98 7.50 6.61 22.27
CA GLU A 98 8.07 6.80 23.63
C GLU A 98 7.01 6.85 24.74
N GLU A 99 5.75 7.17 24.42
CA GLU A 99 4.68 7.33 25.41
C GLU A 99 4.22 6.01 26.06
N ASP A 100 4.60 4.86 25.50
CA ASP A 100 4.12 3.55 25.93
C ASP A 100 4.89 2.95 27.14
N GLY A 101 5.81 3.68 27.76
CA GLY A 101 6.41 3.35 29.06
C GLY A 101 7.41 2.19 29.09
N ASP A 102 7.55 1.38 28.05
CA ASP A 102 8.53 0.30 27.93
C ASP A 102 9.54 0.61 26.81
N LEU A 103 10.51 1.44 27.13
CA LEU A 103 11.55 1.89 26.18
C LEU A 103 12.50 0.77 25.74
N ASP A 104 12.57 -0.34 26.49
CA ASP A 104 13.57 -1.39 26.30
C ASP A 104 13.01 -2.68 25.71
N GLY A 105 11.67 -2.80 25.59
CA GLY A 105 11.01 -4.02 25.15
C GLY A 105 10.42 -3.97 23.74
N GLY A 106 10.60 -5.04 22.96
CA GLY A 106 9.92 -5.25 21.70
C GLY A 106 10.73 -4.94 20.45
N ASP A 107 10.05 -5.10 19.33
CA ASP A 107 10.60 -4.96 18.00
C ASP A 107 9.97 -3.78 17.27
N VAL A 108 10.71 -3.15 16.37
CA VAL A 108 10.23 -2.06 15.53
C VAL A 108 10.41 -2.41 14.05
N LEU A 109 9.30 -2.51 13.34
CA LEU A 109 9.30 -2.51 11.89
C LEU A 109 9.55 -1.11 11.35
N VAL A 110 10.41 -0.96 10.39
CA VAL A 110 10.61 0.28 9.63
C VAL A 110 10.31 -0.01 8.18
N LEU A 111 9.36 0.75 7.60
CA LEU A 111 8.90 0.55 6.21
C LEU A 111 8.73 1.88 5.49
N PRO A 112 8.99 1.91 4.16
CA PRO A 112 8.59 3.05 3.34
C PRO A 112 7.07 3.05 3.13
N GLY A 113 6.44 4.22 3.14
CA GLY A 113 5.00 4.40 2.90
C GLY A 113 4.59 4.35 1.43
N ASP A 114 5.49 3.92 0.55
CA ASP A 114 5.31 3.88 -0.90
C ASP A 114 5.52 2.49 -1.53
N THR A 115 5.39 1.43 -0.73
CA THR A 115 5.46 0.01 -1.15
C THR A 115 4.08 -0.65 -1.06
N PRO A 116 3.10 -0.26 -1.90
CA PRO A 116 1.71 -0.67 -1.77
C PRO A 116 1.44 -2.14 -2.09
N LEU A 117 2.43 -2.86 -2.64
CA LEU A 117 2.30 -4.26 -3.04
C LEU A 117 2.80 -5.24 -1.99
N LEU A 118 3.37 -4.74 -0.88
CA LEU A 118 3.91 -5.55 0.21
C LEU A 118 2.81 -6.41 0.84
N ARG A 119 3.09 -7.71 1.02
CA ARG A 119 2.12 -8.66 1.59
C ARG A 119 2.31 -8.85 3.10
N PRO A 120 1.23 -9.10 3.84
CA PRO A 120 1.31 -9.45 5.26
C PRO A 120 2.21 -10.67 5.52
N SER A 121 2.16 -11.68 4.65
CA SER A 121 3.00 -12.89 4.79
C SER A 121 4.50 -12.59 4.74
N THR A 122 4.92 -11.63 3.93
CA THR A 122 6.32 -11.22 3.80
C THR A 122 6.79 -10.46 5.05
N ILE A 123 5.92 -9.59 5.60
CA ILE A 123 6.18 -8.90 6.88
C ILE A 123 6.27 -9.93 8.02
N ALA A 124 5.35 -10.89 8.08
CA ALA A 124 5.36 -11.94 9.10
C ALA A 124 6.65 -12.76 9.04
N ALA A 125 7.07 -13.19 7.83
CA ALA A 125 8.33 -13.94 7.65
C ALA A 125 9.56 -13.13 8.12
N LEU A 126 9.58 -11.81 7.88
CA LEU A 126 10.64 -10.94 8.37
C LEU A 126 10.69 -10.87 9.91
N VAL A 127 9.53 -10.74 10.54
CA VAL A 127 9.41 -10.69 12.02
C VAL A 127 9.75 -12.03 12.65
N ASP A 128 9.29 -13.13 12.06
CA ASP A 128 9.58 -14.48 12.54
C ASP A 128 11.08 -14.79 12.49
N GLU A 129 11.75 -14.52 11.36
CA GLU A 129 13.21 -14.66 11.22
C GLU A 129 13.96 -13.80 12.23
N HIS A 130 13.52 -12.55 12.43
CA HIS A 130 14.11 -11.63 13.40
C HIS A 130 14.07 -12.21 14.83
N ARG A 131 12.94 -12.76 15.22
CA ARG A 131 12.70 -13.31 16.56
C ARG A 131 13.38 -14.66 16.75
N GLU A 132 13.34 -15.54 15.76
CA GLU A 132 13.96 -16.86 15.80
C GLU A 132 15.48 -16.78 15.93
N THR A 133 16.11 -15.87 15.19
CA THR A 133 17.56 -15.66 15.23
C THR A 133 18.03 -14.79 16.38
N GLY A 134 17.12 -14.04 17.01
CA GLY A 134 17.46 -13.06 18.05
C GLY A 134 18.35 -11.93 17.51
N ALA A 135 18.21 -11.60 16.24
CA ALA A 135 19.00 -10.56 15.57
C ALA A 135 18.75 -9.18 16.21
N ALA A 136 19.70 -8.25 16.07
CA ALA A 136 19.53 -6.84 16.42
C ALA A 136 18.83 -6.06 15.31
N ALA A 137 19.05 -6.48 14.07
CA ALA A 137 18.36 -6.03 12.87
C ALA A 137 18.18 -7.19 11.92
N THR A 138 17.04 -7.23 11.23
CA THR A 138 16.79 -8.13 10.10
C THR A 138 16.24 -7.30 8.96
N LEU A 139 16.88 -7.35 7.80
CA LEU A 139 16.45 -6.62 6.62
C LEU A 139 15.68 -7.55 5.66
N LEU A 140 14.71 -6.98 4.97
CA LEU A 140 14.13 -7.59 3.77
C LEU A 140 14.99 -7.19 2.58
N SER A 141 15.51 -8.15 1.83
CA SER A 141 16.23 -7.92 0.57
C SER A 141 15.50 -8.57 -0.60
N ALA A 142 15.92 -8.26 -1.81
CA ALA A 142 15.44 -8.94 -3.01
C ALA A 142 16.57 -9.08 -4.01
N ARG A 143 16.46 -10.09 -4.91
CA ARG A 143 17.36 -10.22 -6.06
C ARG A 143 16.63 -9.76 -7.31
N VAL A 144 17.26 -8.86 -8.06
CA VAL A 144 16.67 -8.25 -9.26
C VAL A 144 17.66 -8.27 -10.42
N ASP A 145 17.13 -8.33 -11.64
CA ASP A 145 17.97 -8.29 -12.85
C ASP A 145 18.61 -6.92 -13.07
N ASP A 146 17.91 -5.83 -12.69
CA ASP A 146 18.42 -4.46 -12.75
C ASP A 146 18.36 -3.81 -11.36
N PRO A 147 19.49 -3.81 -10.63
CA PRO A 147 19.58 -3.24 -9.29
C PRO A 147 19.79 -1.71 -9.27
N SER A 148 19.81 -1.03 -10.42
CA SER A 148 20.09 0.40 -10.52
C SER A 148 19.17 1.26 -9.65
N GLY A 149 19.77 2.17 -8.89
CA GLY A 149 19.07 3.11 -8.01
C GLY A 149 18.63 2.53 -6.66
N TYR A 150 18.99 1.29 -6.34
CA TYR A 150 18.78 0.66 -5.04
C TYR A 150 20.08 0.55 -4.25
N GLY A 151 20.02 0.56 -2.93
CA GLY A 151 21.15 0.17 -2.07
C GLY A 151 21.51 -1.31 -2.28
N ARG A 152 22.78 -1.62 -2.23
CA ARG A 152 23.33 -3.00 -2.38
C ARG A 152 23.56 -3.64 -1.02
N VAL A 153 23.13 -4.89 -0.86
CA VAL A 153 23.40 -5.67 0.36
C VAL A 153 24.79 -6.30 0.25
N VAL A 154 25.74 -5.78 1.02
CA VAL A 154 27.11 -6.28 1.06
C VAL A 154 27.21 -7.39 2.09
N ARG A 155 27.66 -8.58 1.66
CA ARG A 155 27.84 -9.73 2.55
C ARG A 155 29.30 -10.00 2.87
N GLY A 156 29.54 -10.41 4.11
CA GLY A 156 30.84 -10.88 4.57
C GLY A 156 31.21 -12.24 3.97
N ARG A 157 32.42 -12.71 4.25
CA ARG A 157 32.91 -14.04 3.79
C ARG A 157 32.15 -15.22 4.40
N ASP A 158 31.49 -15.02 5.50
CA ASP A 158 30.62 -15.97 6.19
C ASP A 158 29.20 -16.02 5.61
N GLY A 159 28.90 -15.13 4.63
CA GLY A 159 27.59 -14.98 4.03
C GLY A 159 26.62 -14.07 4.82
N GLY A 160 27.02 -13.61 6.02
CA GLY A 160 26.24 -12.66 6.83
C GLY A 160 26.20 -11.27 6.21
N VAL A 161 25.18 -10.49 6.56
CA VAL A 161 25.07 -9.09 6.12
C VAL A 161 26.10 -8.25 6.89
N HIS A 162 26.92 -7.53 6.14
CA HIS A 162 27.94 -6.64 6.69
C HIS A 162 27.45 -5.17 6.66
N ALA A 163 27.04 -4.72 5.48
CA ALA A 163 26.65 -3.34 5.23
C ALA A 163 25.60 -3.25 4.11
N ILE A 164 24.97 -2.08 3.99
CA ILE A 164 24.19 -1.69 2.83
C ILE A 164 24.85 -0.43 2.26
N VAL A 165 25.15 -0.42 0.96
CA VAL A 165 25.76 0.73 0.29
C VAL A 165 24.80 1.28 -0.73
N GLU A 166 24.48 2.58 -0.62
CA GLU A 166 23.59 3.26 -1.56
C GLU A 166 24.21 3.31 -2.98
N ASP A 167 23.35 3.31 -3.99
CA ASP A 167 23.78 3.24 -5.41
C ASP A 167 24.77 4.36 -5.78
N VAL A 168 24.58 5.56 -5.23
CA VAL A 168 25.41 6.75 -5.50
C VAL A 168 26.79 6.69 -4.81
N ASP A 169 26.94 5.87 -3.77
CA ASP A 169 28.17 5.71 -2.99
C ASP A 169 28.89 4.40 -3.30
N ALA A 170 28.29 3.53 -4.14
CA ALA A 170 28.78 2.19 -4.43
C ALA A 170 29.98 2.22 -5.40
N THR A 171 30.98 1.37 -5.13
CA THR A 171 32.07 1.08 -6.06
C THR A 171 31.59 0.20 -7.23
N ASP A 172 32.37 0.12 -8.31
CA ASP A 172 32.04 -0.72 -9.48
C ASP A 172 31.78 -2.19 -9.10
N ASP A 173 32.56 -2.74 -8.15
CA ASP A 173 32.37 -4.11 -7.65
C ASP A 173 31.05 -4.25 -6.87
N GLN A 174 30.67 -3.24 -6.09
CA GLN A 174 29.42 -3.22 -5.34
C GLN A 174 28.20 -3.02 -6.26
N LEU A 175 28.33 -2.21 -7.32
CA LEU A 175 27.28 -2.04 -8.32
C LEU A 175 26.92 -3.34 -9.06
N ALA A 176 27.85 -4.30 -9.13
CA ALA A 176 27.61 -5.61 -9.71
C ALA A 176 26.80 -6.57 -8.83
N ILE A 177 26.50 -6.21 -7.56
CA ILE A 177 25.68 -7.01 -6.65
C ILE A 177 24.21 -6.93 -7.09
N ASP A 178 23.57 -8.09 -7.25
CA ASP A 178 22.16 -8.24 -7.63
C ASP A 178 21.18 -8.20 -6.47
N GLU A 179 21.70 -8.32 -5.23
CA GLU A 179 20.89 -8.28 -4.01
C GLU A 179 20.72 -6.83 -3.55
N ILE A 180 19.49 -6.37 -3.56
CA ILE A 180 19.11 -5.00 -3.23
C ILE A 180 18.50 -4.88 -1.84
N ASN A 181 18.68 -3.72 -1.23
CA ASN A 181 17.98 -3.29 -0.05
C ASN A 181 16.58 -2.76 -0.40
N THR A 182 15.57 -3.19 0.35
CA THR A 182 14.17 -2.79 0.13
C THR A 182 13.71 -1.64 1.03
N SER A 183 14.58 -1.17 1.92
CA SER A 183 14.26 -0.20 2.99
C SER A 183 13.20 -0.70 3.98
N ILE A 184 13.04 -2.03 4.11
CA ILE A 184 12.13 -2.68 5.05
C ILE A 184 12.96 -3.46 6.05
N TYR A 185 12.75 -3.17 7.34
CA TYR A 185 13.56 -3.73 8.42
C TYR A 185 12.71 -4.09 9.63
N CYS A 186 13.16 -5.10 10.38
CA CYS A 186 12.77 -5.32 11.76
C CYS A 186 13.99 -5.09 12.67
N PHE A 187 13.87 -4.19 13.64
CA PHE A 187 14.93 -3.88 14.60
C PHE A 187 14.48 -4.23 16.00
N ARG A 188 15.42 -4.71 16.82
CA ARG A 188 15.23 -4.69 18.27
C ARG A 188 15.24 -3.22 18.74
N ARG A 189 14.16 -2.77 19.39
CA ARG A 189 13.97 -1.37 19.77
C ARG A 189 15.11 -0.80 20.61
N SER A 190 15.64 -1.57 21.57
CA SER A 190 16.68 -1.13 22.50
C SER A 190 18.02 -0.78 21.83
N VAL A 191 18.32 -1.32 20.65
CA VAL A 191 19.58 -1.07 19.93
C VAL A 191 19.45 -0.02 18.82
N LEU A 192 18.24 0.19 18.30
CA LEU A 192 18.01 1.07 17.15
C LEU A 192 18.33 2.54 17.46
N ALA A 193 17.76 3.10 18.54
CA ALA A 193 17.99 4.50 18.90
C ALA A 193 19.47 4.81 19.25
N PRO A 194 20.23 3.94 19.96
CA PRO A 194 21.67 4.10 20.10
C PRO A 194 22.45 4.06 18.79
N ALA A 195 22.07 3.20 17.84
CA ALA A 195 22.73 3.10 16.53
C ALA A 195 22.47 4.34 15.67
N LEU A 196 21.23 4.84 15.63
CA LEU A 196 20.87 6.07 14.91
C LEU A 196 21.68 7.28 15.36
N ARG A 197 22.01 7.39 16.66
CA ARG A 197 22.84 8.49 17.18
C ARG A 197 24.31 8.44 16.72
N ARG A 198 24.76 7.35 16.11
CA ARG A 198 26.11 7.18 15.58
C ARG A 198 26.22 7.52 14.10
N LEU A 199 25.10 7.75 13.42
CA LEU A 199 25.09 8.14 12.02
C LEU A 199 25.70 9.53 11.83
N SER A 200 26.40 9.72 10.71
CA SER A 200 27.00 10.99 10.31
C SER A 200 26.61 11.31 8.85
N PRO A 201 26.09 12.52 8.59
CA PRO A 201 25.79 12.93 7.22
C PRO A 201 27.05 13.31 6.43
N GLU A 202 28.21 13.40 7.09
CA GLU A 202 29.50 13.74 6.43
C GLU A 202 30.11 12.56 5.70
N ASP A 203 29.62 11.34 5.93
CA ASP A 203 30.20 10.11 5.44
C ASP A 203 29.63 9.64 4.08
N ASN A 204 28.71 10.39 3.47
CA ASN A 204 28.06 10.02 2.21
C ASN A 204 27.86 11.19 1.24
N ALA A 205 27.65 10.86 -0.05
CA ALA A 205 27.57 11.84 -1.14
C ALA A 205 26.36 12.80 -1.06
N GLN A 206 25.29 12.41 -0.36
CA GLN A 206 24.08 13.23 -0.27
C GLN A 206 24.05 14.14 0.97
N GLY A 207 24.95 13.94 1.95
CA GLY A 207 24.95 14.69 3.19
C GLY A 207 23.74 14.41 4.07
N GLU A 208 23.21 13.18 4.03
CA GLU A 208 22.01 12.76 4.75
C GLU A 208 22.33 11.69 5.80
N TYR A 209 21.49 11.59 6.84
CA TYR A 209 21.53 10.46 7.77
C TYR A 209 20.88 9.24 7.12
N TYR A 210 21.68 8.32 6.59
CA TYR A 210 21.17 7.11 5.99
C TYR A 210 20.78 6.05 7.03
N LEU A 211 19.57 5.55 6.95
CA LEU A 211 19.14 4.42 7.79
C LEU A 211 19.96 3.15 7.48
N THR A 212 20.39 2.98 6.22
CA THR A 212 21.20 1.86 5.75
C THR A 212 22.52 1.72 6.51
N ASP A 213 23.12 2.83 6.97
CA ASP A 213 24.36 2.81 7.74
C ASP A 213 24.19 2.20 9.14
N VAL A 214 22.96 2.14 9.66
CA VAL A 214 22.67 1.45 10.94
C VAL A 214 23.10 -0.02 10.88
N ILE A 215 23.01 -0.66 9.72
CA ILE A 215 23.39 -2.07 9.53
C ILE A 215 24.87 -2.27 9.80
N GLU A 216 25.73 -1.44 9.22
CA GLU A 216 27.18 -1.47 9.47
C GLU A 216 27.52 -1.12 10.92
N VAL A 217 26.88 -0.10 11.49
CA VAL A 217 27.03 0.29 12.90
C VAL A 217 26.73 -0.86 13.85
N LEU A 218 25.67 -1.63 13.59
CA LEU A 218 25.31 -2.80 14.41
C LEU A 218 26.27 -3.95 14.19
N HIS A 219 26.64 -4.25 12.95
CA HIS A 219 27.62 -5.30 12.61
C HIS A 219 28.97 -5.04 13.30
N ASP A 220 29.49 -3.82 13.20
CA ASP A 220 30.79 -3.42 13.80
C ASP A 220 30.76 -3.42 15.33
N ALA A 221 29.59 -3.23 15.91
CA ALA A 221 29.38 -3.39 17.35
C ALA A 221 29.25 -4.86 17.79
N GLY A 222 29.32 -5.82 16.84
CA GLY A 222 29.23 -7.25 17.12
C GLY A 222 27.80 -7.78 17.32
N TYR A 223 26.80 -7.01 16.94
CA TYR A 223 25.43 -7.49 16.96
C TYR A 223 25.10 -8.36 15.74
N PRO A 224 24.29 -9.43 15.89
CA PRO A 224 23.85 -10.24 14.76
C PRO A 224 22.88 -9.46 13.87
N VAL A 225 23.12 -9.48 12.55
CA VAL A 225 22.26 -8.91 11.52
C VAL A 225 21.75 -10.03 10.63
N GLY A 226 20.42 -10.20 10.58
CA GLY A 226 19.73 -11.17 9.74
C GLY A 226 19.22 -10.57 8.42
N SER A 227 18.79 -11.42 7.52
CA SER A 227 18.15 -11.01 6.27
C SER A 227 17.16 -12.05 5.77
N VAL A 228 16.06 -11.60 5.21
CA VAL A 228 15.09 -12.41 4.45
C VAL A 228 15.11 -11.92 3.01
N VAL A 229 15.22 -12.84 2.07
CA VAL A 229 15.12 -12.52 0.64
C VAL A 229 13.66 -12.69 0.22
N ALA A 230 13.04 -11.64 -0.31
CA ALA A 230 11.66 -11.70 -0.78
C ALA A 230 11.51 -12.70 -1.94
N ASP A 231 10.49 -13.55 -1.86
CA ASP A 231 10.18 -14.54 -2.91
C ASP A 231 9.74 -13.89 -4.22
N ASP A 232 9.00 -12.77 -4.12
CA ASP A 232 8.49 -11.99 -5.25
C ASP A 232 9.05 -10.55 -5.20
N PRO A 233 10.08 -10.23 -5.99
CA PRO A 233 10.63 -8.87 -6.03
C PRO A 233 9.61 -7.79 -6.39
N GLY A 234 8.48 -8.15 -7.02
CA GLY A 234 7.40 -7.21 -7.33
C GLY A 234 6.71 -6.64 -6.09
N GLU A 235 6.74 -7.36 -4.95
CA GLU A 235 6.10 -6.90 -3.71
C GLU A 235 6.78 -5.69 -3.08
N ILE A 236 8.10 -5.62 -3.24
CA ILE A 236 8.91 -4.58 -2.59
C ILE A 236 9.13 -3.35 -3.47
N ALA A 237 8.55 -3.34 -4.65
CA ALA A 237 8.71 -2.23 -5.59
C ALA A 237 8.10 -0.94 -5.04
N GLY A 238 8.95 0.03 -4.77
CA GLY A 238 8.54 1.38 -4.35
C GLY A 238 8.00 2.18 -5.53
N VAL A 239 6.96 2.96 -5.28
CA VAL A 239 6.34 3.84 -6.28
C VAL A 239 6.93 5.24 -6.18
N ASN A 240 7.82 5.61 -7.09
CA ASN A 240 8.52 6.90 -7.07
C ASN A 240 8.11 7.85 -8.19
N ASP A 241 7.54 7.34 -9.27
CA ASP A 241 7.08 8.10 -10.43
C ASP A 241 5.77 7.57 -11.00
N ARG A 242 5.30 8.18 -12.10
CA ARG A 242 4.03 7.80 -12.73
C ARG A 242 4.05 6.46 -13.45
N ALA A 243 5.20 6.02 -13.95
CA ALA A 243 5.34 4.73 -14.59
C ALA A 243 5.27 3.61 -13.55
N GLN A 244 5.99 3.76 -12.45
CA GLN A 244 5.93 2.84 -11.32
C GLN A 244 4.54 2.82 -10.67
N LEU A 245 3.86 3.99 -10.59
CA LEU A 245 2.46 4.04 -10.13
C LEU A 245 1.53 3.20 -11.03
N ALA A 246 1.67 3.32 -12.34
CA ALA A 246 0.86 2.55 -13.29
C ALA A 246 1.16 1.04 -13.23
N ALA A 247 2.41 0.65 -13.02
CA ALA A 247 2.80 -0.74 -12.85
C ALA A 247 2.20 -1.33 -11.56
N ALA A 248 2.29 -0.61 -10.43
CA ALA A 248 1.68 -1.01 -9.17
C ALA A 248 0.15 -1.11 -9.24
N GLU A 249 -0.51 -0.16 -9.93
CA GLU A 249 -1.96 -0.20 -10.22
C GLU A 249 -2.32 -1.48 -11.00
N SER A 250 -1.55 -1.82 -12.02
CA SER A 250 -1.80 -3.01 -12.85
C SER A 250 -1.68 -4.30 -12.03
N GLU A 251 -0.68 -4.39 -11.16
CA GLU A 251 -0.48 -5.56 -10.30
C GLU A 251 -1.57 -5.67 -9.23
N LEU A 252 -1.94 -4.57 -8.55
CA LEU A 252 -3.05 -4.58 -7.58
C LEU A 252 -4.35 -4.99 -8.25
N ARG A 253 -4.66 -4.46 -9.44
CA ARG A 253 -5.84 -4.85 -10.22
C ARG A 253 -5.83 -6.35 -10.53
N ARG A 254 -4.69 -6.88 -10.99
CA ARG A 254 -4.54 -8.30 -11.27
C ARG A 254 -4.83 -9.17 -10.03
N ARG A 255 -4.30 -8.77 -8.85
CA ARG A 255 -4.56 -9.46 -7.57
C ARG A 255 -6.03 -9.38 -7.18
N THR A 256 -6.66 -8.21 -7.29
CA THR A 256 -8.07 -7.99 -6.95
C THR A 256 -8.99 -8.84 -7.83
N VAL A 257 -8.77 -8.81 -9.14
CA VAL A 257 -9.54 -9.61 -10.12
C VAL A 257 -9.37 -11.12 -9.86
N ALA A 258 -8.13 -11.59 -9.64
CA ALA A 258 -7.86 -12.99 -9.30
C ALA A 258 -8.56 -13.41 -7.99
N GLY A 259 -8.57 -12.53 -6.99
CA GLY A 259 -9.26 -12.77 -5.73
C GLY A 259 -10.77 -12.93 -5.90
N TRP A 260 -11.41 -12.12 -6.75
CA TRP A 260 -12.84 -12.25 -7.03
C TRP A 260 -13.16 -13.50 -7.85
N MET A 261 -12.34 -13.86 -8.85
CA MET A 261 -12.50 -15.11 -9.59
C MET A 261 -12.44 -16.35 -8.66
N ALA A 262 -11.52 -16.34 -7.70
CA ALA A 262 -11.40 -17.40 -6.69
C ALA A 262 -12.63 -17.49 -5.76
N ARG A 263 -13.42 -16.41 -5.64
CA ARG A 263 -14.67 -16.35 -4.86
C ARG A 263 -15.93 -16.62 -5.67
N GLY A 264 -15.79 -17.06 -6.95
CA GLY A 264 -16.92 -17.46 -7.79
C GLY A 264 -17.49 -16.34 -8.68
N VAL A 265 -16.71 -15.28 -8.94
CA VAL A 265 -17.06 -14.25 -9.92
C VAL A 265 -16.47 -14.63 -11.29
N THR A 266 -17.25 -14.50 -12.35
CA THR A 266 -16.79 -14.72 -13.72
C THR A 266 -16.30 -13.42 -14.34
N MET A 267 -15.04 -13.37 -14.75
CA MET A 267 -14.43 -12.27 -15.51
C MET A 267 -14.18 -12.72 -16.94
N VAL A 268 -14.92 -12.19 -17.91
CA VAL A 268 -14.80 -12.60 -19.34
C VAL A 268 -13.45 -12.13 -19.91
N ASP A 269 -12.98 -10.96 -19.48
CA ASP A 269 -11.67 -10.41 -19.84
C ASP A 269 -11.05 -9.73 -18.61
N PRO A 270 -10.24 -10.47 -17.82
CA PRO A 270 -9.63 -9.95 -16.61
C PRO A 270 -8.74 -8.71 -16.83
N GLU A 271 -8.07 -8.61 -17.98
CA GLU A 271 -7.17 -7.50 -18.29
C GLU A 271 -7.93 -6.20 -18.60
N ARG A 272 -9.16 -6.31 -19.10
CA ARG A 272 -10.05 -5.18 -19.41
C ARG A 272 -11.16 -4.97 -18.38
N THR A 273 -10.94 -5.46 -17.15
CA THR A 273 -11.83 -5.26 -16.01
C THR A 273 -11.12 -4.42 -14.95
N TYR A 274 -11.74 -3.34 -14.49
CA TYR A 274 -11.17 -2.37 -13.56
C TYR A 274 -12.04 -2.31 -12.30
N LEU A 275 -11.49 -2.77 -11.19
CA LEU A 275 -12.17 -2.81 -9.90
C LEU A 275 -11.37 -2.01 -8.86
N ASP A 276 -12.04 -1.08 -8.20
CA ASP A 276 -11.47 -0.48 -7.00
C ASP A 276 -11.43 -1.52 -5.87
N ALA A 277 -10.48 -1.41 -4.96
CA ALA A 277 -10.28 -2.36 -3.87
C ALA A 277 -11.46 -2.42 -2.88
N THR A 278 -12.31 -1.39 -2.89
CA THR A 278 -13.50 -1.24 -2.04
C THR A 278 -14.78 -1.77 -2.66
N VAL A 279 -14.71 -2.32 -3.87
CA VAL A 279 -15.86 -2.92 -4.57
C VAL A 279 -16.17 -4.29 -3.98
N GLU A 280 -17.46 -4.58 -3.79
CA GLU A 280 -17.95 -5.86 -3.31
C GLU A 280 -18.78 -6.57 -4.39
N LEU A 281 -18.45 -7.82 -4.69
CA LEU A 281 -19.16 -8.66 -5.65
C LEU A 281 -19.67 -9.93 -4.96
N ALA A 282 -20.93 -10.25 -5.18
CA ALA A 282 -21.46 -11.54 -4.74
C ALA A 282 -21.02 -12.68 -5.68
N THR A 283 -21.30 -13.92 -5.29
CA THR A 283 -21.06 -15.11 -6.14
C THR A 283 -21.90 -15.06 -7.42
N ASP A 284 -21.41 -15.75 -8.45
CA ASP A 284 -22.10 -15.86 -9.76
C ASP A 284 -22.28 -14.53 -10.52
N VAL A 285 -21.66 -13.43 -10.05
CA VAL A 285 -21.59 -12.20 -10.84
C VAL A 285 -20.72 -12.42 -12.08
N THR A 286 -21.18 -11.97 -13.25
CA THR A 286 -20.43 -12.01 -14.51
C THR A 286 -20.06 -10.61 -14.95
N VAL A 287 -18.75 -10.35 -15.14
CA VAL A 287 -18.24 -9.05 -15.56
C VAL A 287 -17.67 -9.15 -16.98
N PHE A 288 -18.24 -8.36 -17.90
CA PHE A 288 -17.83 -8.27 -19.28
C PHE A 288 -16.76 -7.19 -19.52
N PRO A 289 -16.01 -7.25 -20.65
CA PRO A 289 -14.91 -6.36 -20.95
C PRO A 289 -15.29 -4.88 -20.94
N GLY A 290 -14.35 -4.02 -20.50
CA GLY A 290 -14.54 -2.57 -20.43
C GLY A 290 -15.35 -2.11 -19.24
N THR A 291 -15.64 -2.99 -18.28
CA THR A 291 -16.38 -2.64 -17.07
C THR A 291 -15.44 -2.03 -16.04
N LEU A 292 -15.87 -0.86 -15.48
CA LEU A 292 -15.21 -0.13 -14.39
C LEU A 292 -16.15 -0.06 -13.20
N LEU A 293 -15.80 -0.72 -12.10
CA LEU A 293 -16.52 -0.61 -10.82
C LEU A 293 -15.64 0.13 -9.81
N GLN A 294 -16.14 1.23 -9.31
CA GLN A 294 -15.36 2.18 -8.53
C GLN A 294 -16.06 2.56 -7.21
N GLY A 295 -15.26 3.05 -6.27
CA GLY A 295 -15.74 3.48 -4.96
C GLY A 295 -16.33 2.31 -4.16
N ARG A 296 -17.44 2.55 -3.49
CA ARG A 296 -18.15 1.55 -2.67
C ARG A 296 -19.27 0.85 -3.44
N THR A 297 -19.01 0.49 -4.71
CA THR A 297 -19.99 -0.22 -5.53
C THR A 297 -20.18 -1.66 -5.01
N VAL A 298 -21.43 -2.05 -4.81
CA VAL A 298 -21.84 -3.40 -4.36
C VAL A 298 -22.72 -4.03 -5.42
N VAL A 299 -22.47 -5.31 -5.74
CA VAL A 299 -23.19 -6.04 -6.78
C VAL A 299 -23.71 -7.36 -6.25
N GLY A 300 -25.03 -7.57 -6.38
CA GLY A 300 -25.73 -8.77 -5.95
C GLY A 300 -25.50 -9.98 -6.84
N GLN A 301 -25.83 -11.15 -6.29
CA GLN A 301 -25.62 -12.46 -6.91
C GLN A 301 -26.29 -12.58 -8.29
N GLY A 302 -25.65 -13.32 -9.20
CA GLY A 302 -26.19 -13.66 -10.52
C GLY A 302 -26.28 -12.48 -11.50
N THR A 303 -25.78 -11.30 -11.11
CA THR A 303 -25.84 -10.07 -11.93
C THR A 303 -24.78 -10.08 -13.03
N GLU A 304 -25.18 -9.63 -14.22
CA GLU A 304 -24.32 -9.43 -15.38
C GLU A 304 -24.01 -7.94 -15.58
N LEU A 305 -22.72 -7.58 -15.60
CA LEU A 305 -22.23 -6.21 -15.76
C LEU A 305 -21.38 -6.04 -17.01
N GLY A 306 -21.73 -5.07 -17.83
CA GLY A 306 -20.99 -4.74 -19.05
C GLY A 306 -21.64 -5.31 -20.33
N PRO A 307 -20.98 -5.16 -21.49
CA PRO A 307 -19.68 -4.49 -21.66
C PRO A 307 -19.75 -2.97 -21.45
N ASP A 308 -18.59 -2.32 -21.34
CA ASP A 308 -18.43 -0.87 -21.34
C ASP A 308 -19.35 -0.14 -20.32
N THR A 309 -19.44 -0.70 -19.12
CA THR A 309 -20.26 -0.18 -18.02
C THR A 309 -19.37 0.45 -16.97
N ARG A 310 -19.70 1.67 -16.51
CA ARG A 310 -19.01 2.35 -15.43
C ARG A 310 -19.96 2.69 -14.29
N LEU A 311 -19.71 2.10 -13.12
CA LEU A 311 -20.47 2.35 -11.90
C LEU A 311 -19.55 2.89 -10.80
N VAL A 312 -19.97 3.96 -10.13
CA VAL A 312 -19.24 4.60 -9.02
C VAL A 312 -20.20 4.75 -7.84
N ASP A 313 -19.87 4.16 -6.70
CA ASP A 313 -20.68 4.21 -5.47
C ASP A 313 -22.13 3.74 -5.70
N CYS A 314 -22.33 2.71 -6.54
CA CYS A 314 -23.65 2.19 -6.87
C CYS A 314 -23.97 0.91 -6.10
N ILE A 315 -25.26 0.69 -5.85
CA ILE A 315 -25.77 -0.58 -5.32
C ILE A 315 -26.58 -1.25 -6.44
N VAL A 316 -26.15 -2.43 -6.87
CA VAL A 316 -26.84 -3.24 -7.88
C VAL A 316 -27.34 -4.51 -7.20
N GLY A 317 -28.64 -4.76 -7.32
CA GLY A 317 -29.30 -5.94 -6.76
C GLY A 317 -28.91 -7.25 -7.42
N ALA A 318 -29.59 -8.32 -7.06
CA ALA A 318 -29.39 -9.66 -7.63
C ALA A 318 -30.06 -9.82 -9.00
N ASP A 319 -29.53 -10.75 -9.80
CA ASP A 319 -30.12 -11.15 -11.11
C ASP A 319 -30.35 -9.97 -12.08
N CYS A 320 -29.56 -8.91 -11.96
CA CYS A 320 -29.64 -7.74 -12.84
C CYS A 320 -28.82 -7.95 -14.13
N VAL A 321 -29.16 -7.19 -15.17
CA VAL A 321 -28.35 -7.02 -16.38
C VAL A 321 -28.12 -5.52 -16.58
N VAL A 322 -26.86 -5.09 -16.53
CA VAL A 322 -26.49 -3.67 -16.67
C VAL A 322 -25.43 -3.54 -17.75
N GLU A 323 -25.81 -3.06 -18.92
CA GLU A 323 -24.92 -2.96 -20.07
C GLU A 323 -24.75 -1.52 -20.58
N GLN A 324 -23.53 -1.17 -21.03
CA GLN A 324 -23.22 0.13 -21.64
C GLN A 324 -23.79 1.32 -20.84
N THR A 325 -23.67 1.26 -19.53
CA THR A 325 -24.32 2.17 -18.58
C THR A 325 -23.27 2.96 -17.80
N VAL A 326 -23.57 4.25 -17.57
CA VAL A 326 -22.80 5.07 -16.63
C VAL A 326 -23.70 5.41 -15.44
N GLY A 327 -23.28 4.99 -14.23
CA GLY A 327 -24.00 5.25 -12.98
C GLY A 327 -23.09 5.83 -11.90
N ARG A 328 -23.66 6.72 -11.09
CA ARG A 328 -22.99 7.26 -9.91
C ARG A 328 -23.98 7.38 -8.76
N ALA A 329 -23.60 6.84 -7.58
CA ALA A 329 -24.41 6.88 -6.36
C ALA A 329 -25.89 6.56 -6.64
N ALA A 330 -26.12 5.48 -7.38
CA ALA A 330 -27.46 5.05 -7.83
C ALA A 330 -27.75 3.63 -7.35
N GLU A 331 -29.04 3.31 -7.28
CA GLU A 331 -29.52 1.98 -6.87
C GLU A 331 -30.27 1.30 -8.02
N VAL A 332 -29.93 0.05 -8.27
CA VAL A 332 -30.61 -0.82 -9.26
C VAL A 332 -31.20 -2.00 -8.50
N GLY A 333 -32.53 -2.10 -8.48
CA GLY A 333 -33.25 -3.18 -7.78
C GLY A 333 -33.14 -4.52 -8.49
N ASP A 334 -33.39 -5.60 -7.74
CA ASP A 334 -33.26 -6.98 -8.20
C ASP A 334 -33.98 -7.26 -9.52
N GLY A 335 -33.36 -8.05 -10.38
CA GLY A 335 -33.92 -8.47 -11.68
C GLY A 335 -34.09 -7.34 -12.70
N ALA A 336 -33.58 -6.15 -12.45
CA ALA A 336 -33.66 -5.05 -13.40
C ALA A 336 -32.72 -5.22 -14.59
N VAL A 337 -33.18 -4.75 -15.76
CA VAL A 337 -32.38 -4.72 -17.00
C VAL A 337 -32.18 -3.25 -17.38
N VAL A 338 -30.93 -2.79 -17.29
CA VAL A 338 -30.56 -1.38 -17.48
C VAL A 338 -29.64 -1.24 -18.71
N GLY A 339 -30.00 -0.31 -19.59
CA GLY A 339 -29.24 -0.02 -20.79
C GLY A 339 -29.90 -0.55 -22.07
N PRO A 340 -29.20 -0.50 -23.22
CA PRO A 340 -27.86 0.09 -23.37
C PRO A 340 -27.90 1.64 -23.33
N PHE A 341 -26.72 2.25 -23.11
CA PHE A 341 -26.51 3.70 -23.11
C PHE A 341 -27.34 4.45 -22.06
N ALA A 342 -27.56 3.80 -20.91
CA ALA A 342 -28.24 4.45 -19.79
C ALA A 342 -27.30 5.35 -18.99
N VAL A 343 -27.87 6.42 -18.40
CA VAL A 343 -27.20 7.30 -17.44
C VAL A 343 -27.99 7.31 -16.15
N LEU A 344 -27.39 6.89 -15.05
CA LEU A 344 -27.98 6.92 -13.70
C LEU A 344 -27.32 8.05 -12.91
N GLU A 345 -28.05 9.14 -12.71
CA GLU A 345 -27.60 10.29 -11.93
C GLU A 345 -27.56 9.95 -10.42
N PRO A 346 -26.79 10.71 -9.60
CA PRO A 346 -26.74 10.49 -8.16
C PRO A 346 -28.15 10.49 -7.52
N GLY A 347 -28.43 9.44 -6.72
CA GLY A 347 -29.72 9.22 -6.09
C GLY A 347 -30.80 8.59 -6.99
N ALA A 348 -30.46 8.25 -8.25
CA ALA A 348 -31.40 7.54 -9.11
C ALA A 348 -31.68 6.14 -8.54
N GLN A 349 -32.96 5.75 -8.59
CA GLN A 349 -33.44 4.42 -8.23
C GLN A 349 -34.13 3.76 -9.42
N VAL A 350 -33.64 2.60 -9.81
CA VAL A 350 -34.29 1.72 -10.80
C VAL A 350 -35.05 0.65 -10.04
N PRO A 351 -36.39 0.63 -10.07
CA PRO A 351 -37.16 -0.37 -9.32
C PRO A 351 -36.87 -1.81 -9.75
N PRO A 352 -37.06 -2.81 -8.84
CA PRO A 352 -36.89 -4.22 -9.17
C PRO A 352 -37.69 -4.65 -10.42
N GLY A 353 -37.08 -5.51 -11.23
CA GLY A 353 -37.70 -6.06 -12.44
C GLY A 353 -37.94 -5.05 -13.57
N THR A 354 -37.48 -3.81 -13.44
CA THR A 354 -37.64 -2.77 -14.46
C THR A 354 -36.75 -3.05 -15.69
N ARG A 355 -37.30 -2.82 -16.89
CA ARG A 355 -36.52 -2.77 -18.12
C ARG A 355 -36.49 -1.35 -18.65
N THR A 356 -35.32 -0.69 -18.62
CA THR A 356 -35.24 0.74 -18.93
C THR A 356 -35.25 1.02 -20.44
N GLY A 357 -34.76 0.10 -21.25
CA GLY A 357 -34.51 0.35 -22.67
C GLY A 357 -33.31 1.29 -22.93
N PRO A 358 -33.03 1.57 -24.22
CA PRO A 358 -31.87 2.37 -24.60
C PRO A 358 -32.03 3.85 -24.22
N PHE A 359 -30.89 4.51 -23.92
CA PHE A 359 -30.79 5.94 -23.60
C PHE A 359 -31.63 6.38 -22.40
N TYR A 360 -31.87 5.48 -21.46
CA TYR A 360 -32.57 5.77 -20.23
C TYR A 360 -31.76 6.76 -19.38
N THR A 361 -32.48 7.75 -18.80
CA THR A 361 -31.90 8.68 -17.82
C THR A 361 -32.64 8.52 -16.49
N GLY A 362 -31.98 7.85 -15.54
CA GLY A 362 -32.46 7.80 -14.13
C GLY A 362 -32.12 9.09 -13.44
N ARG A 363 -33.14 9.82 -12.93
CA ARG A 363 -32.99 11.03 -12.14
C ARG A 363 -33.56 10.84 -10.75
N LEU A 364 -33.10 11.63 -9.78
CA LEU A 364 -33.84 11.79 -8.52
C LEU A 364 -35.29 12.21 -8.85
N VAL A 365 -36.23 11.41 -8.39
CA VAL A 365 -37.65 11.86 -8.38
C VAL A 365 -37.72 12.93 -7.31
N ASP A 366 -37.82 14.17 -7.72
CA ASP A 366 -38.15 15.27 -6.77
C ASP A 366 -39.60 15.05 -6.26
N PRO A 367 -39.80 14.67 -4.99
CA PRO A 367 -41.15 14.42 -4.47
C PRO A 367 -42.01 15.68 -4.39
N THR A 368 -41.47 16.85 -4.76
CA THR A 368 -42.16 18.17 -4.70
C THR A 368 -42.37 18.79 -6.07
N GLY A 369 -41.95 18.13 -7.15
CA GLY A 369 -42.15 18.64 -8.50
C GLY A 369 -43.59 18.40 -9.01
N PRO A 370 -44.20 19.35 -9.74
CA PRO A 370 -45.50 19.11 -10.33
C PRO A 370 -45.43 18.05 -11.43
N ASP A 371 -46.34 17.10 -11.37
CA ASP A 371 -46.58 16.13 -12.45
C ASP A 371 -46.70 16.84 -13.81
N HIS A 372 -45.79 16.53 -14.73
CA HIS A 372 -45.94 16.82 -16.16
C HIS A 372 -45.45 15.66 -17.01
#